data_bffe2061e3cdf78f77bf980a67c0e2b4
#
_entry.id   bffe2061e3cdf78f77bf980a67c0e2b4
#
_cell.length_a   1.000
_cell.length_b   1.000
_cell.length_c   1.000
_cell.angle_alpha   90.00
_cell.angle_beta   90.00
_cell.angle_gamma   90.00
#
_symmetry.space_group_name_H-M   'P 1'
#
loop_
_entity.id
_entity.type
_entity.pdbx_description
1 polymer ?
#
loop_
_entity_poly.entity_id
_entity_poly.type
_entity_poly.pdbx_seq_one_letter_code
_entity_poly.pdbx_strand_id
1 'polypeptide(L)'
;VSSKDEDFLDLSVDVEQNASITHCLRVFSNMETLQADQKYYCENCCSKQEAQKRMRVKKLPQLLALHLKRFKYVEQLSRYTKLSYRVLFPLELRLFNVSDDAVNRDRLYDLCAVVVHCGSTPNRGHYITVVKSHAFWLLFDDDIVDKIDPVTIEDFFGLSECGVQKNSESAYILFYQARDAAIENKPNMPNTNASI
;
A
#
# COMPACT_ATOMS: atom_id res chain seq x y z
N VAL A 1 -13.57 23.35 -12.58
CA VAL A 1 -12.96 22.23 -11.85
C VAL A 1 -14.07 21.59 -11.05
N SER A 2 -14.28 20.29 -11.23
CA SER A 2 -15.18 19.49 -10.40
C SER A 2 -14.34 18.50 -9.56
N SER A 3 -14.82 18.17 -8.36
CA SER A 3 -14.21 17.17 -7.50
C SER A 3 -15.28 16.21 -7.00
N LYS A 4 -14.90 14.95 -6.80
CA LYS A 4 -15.72 13.93 -6.18
C LYS A 4 -14.91 13.28 -5.07
N ASP A 5 -15.46 13.23 -3.85
CA ASP A 5 -14.87 12.52 -2.73
C ASP A 5 -15.34 11.07 -2.77
N GLU A 6 -14.41 10.14 -2.60
CA GLU A 6 -14.68 8.70 -2.52
C GLU A 6 -13.96 8.13 -1.30
N ASP A 7 -14.66 7.29 -0.55
CA ASP A 7 -14.06 6.54 0.55
C ASP A 7 -13.25 5.36 -0.01
N PHE A 8 -12.15 5.04 0.67
CA PHE A 8 -11.31 3.90 0.32
C PHE A 8 -10.99 3.04 1.55
N LEU A 9 -10.86 1.74 1.35
CA LEU A 9 -10.37 0.79 2.35
C LEU A 9 -8.88 0.54 2.17
N ASP A 10 -8.42 0.53 0.92
CA ASP A 10 -7.02 0.42 0.53
C ASP A 10 -6.71 1.34 -0.65
N LEU A 11 -5.45 1.70 -0.82
CA LEU A 11 -4.95 2.32 -2.04
C LEU A 11 -4.28 1.25 -2.90
N SER A 12 -4.95 0.89 -3.98
CA SER A 12 -4.42 -0.06 -4.96
C SER A 12 -3.47 0.63 -5.93
N VAL A 13 -2.18 0.31 -5.87
CA VAL A 13 -1.14 0.94 -6.69
C VAL A 13 -0.59 -0.04 -7.73
N ASP A 14 -0.35 0.46 -8.93
CA ASP A 14 0.33 -0.31 -9.97
C ASP A 14 1.81 -0.48 -9.62
N VAL A 15 2.36 -1.67 -9.90
CA VAL A 15 3.76 -1.99 -9.64
C VAL A 15 4.56 -1.97 -10.94
N GLU A 16 5.74 -1.38 -10.88
CA GLU A 16 6.71 -1.32 -11.96
C GLU A 16 7.99 -2.03 -11.56
N GLN A 17 8.78 -2.40 -12.55
CA GLN A 17 10.06 -3.07 -12.34
C GLN A 17 11.04 -2.15 -11.61
N ASN A 18 11.70 -2.66 -10.56
CA ASN A 18 12.68 -1.93 -9.76
C ASN A 18 12.16 -0.58 -9.20
N ALA A 19 10.88 -0.52 -8.85
CA ALA A 19 10.26 0.66 -8.30
C ALA A 19 10.32 0.69 -6.76
N SER A 20 9.95 1.83 -6.19
CA SER A 20 9.64 1.96 -4.77
C SER A 20 8.15 2.23 -4.58
N ILE A 21 7.63 1.93 -3.39
CA ILE A 21 6.22 2.26 -3.06
C ILE A 21 5.96 3.77 -3.19
N THR A 22 6.95 4.60 -2.91
CA THR A 22 6.86 6.06 -3.10
C THR A 22 6.69 6.41 -4.58
N HIS A 23 7.39 5.71 -5.48
CA HIS A 23 7.21 5.87 -6.92
C HIS A 23 5.81 5.42 -7.35
N CYS A 24 5.35 4.25 -6.92
CA CYS A 24 4.01 3.73 -7.23
C CYS A 24 2.90 4.69 -6.77
N LEU A 25 3.03 5.28 -5.58
CA LEU A 25 2.10 6.29 -5.07
C LEU A 25 2.14 7.59 -5.89
N ARG A 26 3.31 7.96 -6.42
CA ARG A 26 3.44 9.12 -7.31
C ARG A 26 2.71 8.88 -8.62
N VAL A 27 2.92 7.71 -9.24
CA VAL A 27 2.22 7.30 -10.46
C VAL A 27 0.71 7.29 -10.26
N PHE A 28 0.23 6.72 -9.13
CA PHE A 28 -1.18 6.72 -8.74
C PHE A 28 -1.80 8.12 -8.70
N SER A 29 -1.02 9.14 -8.37
CA SER A 29 -1.47 10.54 -8.23
C SER A 29 -1.10 11.41 -9.41
N ASN A 30 -0.52 10.85 -10.46
CA ASN A 30 -0.19 11.58 -11.67
C ASN A 30 -1.45 12.14 -12.34
N MET A 31 -1.25 13.22 -13.04
CA MET A 31 -2.30 13.82 -13.85
C MET A 31 -2.52 12.98 -15.10
N GLU A 32 -3.74 12.47 -15.25
CA GLU A 32 -4.19 11.74 -16.42
C GLU A 32 -4.96 12.68 -17.35
N THR A 33 -4.64 12.66 -18.62
CA THR A 33 -5.39 13.42 -19.64
C THR A 33 -6.44 12.54 -20.29
N LEU A 34 -7.70 12.90 -20.09
CA LEU A 34 -8.85 12.22 -20.69
C LEU A 34 -9.08 12.78 -22.10
N GLN A 35 -8.71 12.01 -23.13
CA GLN A 35 -8.79 12.38 -24.54
C GLN A 35 -9.40 11.27 -25.39
N ALA A 36 -9.65 11.53 -26.65
CA ALA A 36 -10.27 10.63 -27.62
C ALA A 36 -11.59 10.01 -27.08
N ASP A 37 -11.68 8.71 -26.94
CA ASP A 37 -12.88 8.00 -26.46
C ASP A 37 -13.14 8.18 -24.96
N GLN A 38 -12.11 8.55 -24.19
CA GLN A 38 -12.17 8.75 -22.73
C GLN A 38 -12.51 10.18 -22.31
N LYS A 39 -12.90 11.05 -23.26
CA LYS A 39 -13.28 12.45 -22.97
C LYS A 39 -14.34 12.54 -21.88
N TYR A 40 -14.14 13.50 -20.97
CA TYR A 40 -15.07 13.83 -19.91
C TYR A 40 -16.33 14.52 -20.45
N TYR A 41 -17.51 14.06 -20.05
CA TYR A 41 -18.75 14.76 -20.36
C TYR A 41 -18.94 15.96 -19.42
N CYS A 42 -18.91 17.15 -19.98
CA CYS A 42 -19.10 18.40 -19.24
C CYS A 42 -20.57 18.82 -19.29
N GLU A 43 -21.23 18.85 -18.14
CA GLU A 43 -22.64 19.26 -18.05
C GLU A 43 -22.87 20.71 -18.50
N ASN A 44 -21.92 21.60 -18.19
CA ASN A 44 -22.02 23.02 -18.61
C ASN A 44 -21.90 23.22 -20.12
N CYS A 45 -21.10 22.40 -20.80
CA CYS A 45 -20.91 22.44 -22.24
C CYS A 45 -21.85 21.50 -22.99
N CYS A 46 -22.56 20.62 -22.27
CA CYS A 46 -23.42 19.57 -22.83
C CYS A 46 -22.70 18.70 -23.88
N SER A 47 -21.39 18.48 -23.70
CA SER A 47 -20.56 17.77 -24.68
C SER A 47 -19.32 17.12 -24.03
N LYS A 48 -18.75 16.15 -24.74
CA LYS A 48 -17.47 15.53 -24.34
C LYS A 48 -16.30 16.49 -24.56
N GLN A 49 -15.57 16.77 -23.50
CA GLN A 49 -14.40 17.66 -23.48
C GLN A 49 -13.14 16.92 -23.05
N GLU A 50 -11.99 17.36 -23.54
CA GLU A 50 -10.71 16.95 -22.98
C GLU A 50 -10.60 17.50 -21.57
N ALA A 51 -10.14 16.66 -20.64
CA ALA A 51 -10.03 17.01 -19.24
C ALA A 51 -8.79 16.39 -18.61
N GLN A 52 -8.37 16.94 -17.49
CA GLN A 52 -7.32 16.37 -16.65
C GLN A 52 -7.92 15.83 -15.37
N LYS A 53 -7.56 14.60 -15.03
CA LYS A 53 -7.98 13.91 -13.82
C LYS A 53 -6.76 13.58 -12.98
N ARG A 54 -6.87 13.74 -11.67
CA ARG A 54 -5.87 13.24 -10.71
C ARG A 54 -6.54 12.83 -9.41
N MET A 55 -5.89 11.98 -8.65
CA MET A 55 -6.33 11.56 -7.33
C MET A 55 -5.42 12.11 -6.25
N ARG A 56 -6.02 12.53 -5.13
CA ARG A 56 -5.33 13.00 -3.93
C ARG A 56 -6.01 12.43 -2.69
N VAL A 57 -5.23 12.17 -1.64
CA VAL A 57 -5.76 11.73 -0.36
C VAL A 57 -6.21 12.97 0.42
N LYS A 58 -7.51 13.08 0.70
CA LYS A 58 -8.12 14.18 1.43
C LYS A 58 -8.12 13.95 2.95
N LYS A 59 -8.40 12.71 3.35
CA LYS A 59 -8.35 12.26 4.73
C LYS A 59 -7.30 11.16 4.89
N LEU A 60 -6.32 11.39 5.76
CA LEU A 60 -5.30 10.40 6.06
C LEU A 60 -5.84 9.44 7.12
N PRO A 61 -5.92 8.12 6.84
CA PRO A 61 -6.46 7.14 7.77
C PRO A 61 -5.51 6.90 8.95
N GLN A 62 -6.00 6.29 10.02
CA GLN A 62 -5.19 5.81 11.14
C GLN A 62 -4.38 4.57 10.74
N LEU A 63 -5.00 3.68 9.96
CA LEU A 63 -4.35 2.52 9.36
C LEU A 63 -4.46 2.64 7.84
N LEU A 64 -3.32 2.76 7.18
CA LEU A 64 -3.20 2.86 5.74
C LEU A 64 -2.88 1.48 5.15
N ALA A 65 -3.75 0.94 4.33
CA ALA A 65 -3.50 -0.27 3.55
C ALA A 65 -3.10 0.10 2.12
N LEU A 66 -1.97 -0.42 1.66
CA LEU A 66 -1.46 -0.27 0.30
C LEU A 66 -1.47 -1.64 -0.39
N HIS A 67 -2.33 -1.80 -1.37
CA HIS A 67 -2.43 -3.02 -2.17
C HIS A 67 -1.54 -2.89 -3.41
N LEU A 68 -0.57 -3.76 -3.54
CA LEU A 68 0.32 -3.85 -4.70
C LEU A 68 -0.35 -4.70 -5.78
N LYS A 69 -0.77 -4.09 -6.90
CA LYS A 69 -1.46 -4.76 -8.01
C LYS A 69 -0.50 -5.70 -8.77
N ARG A 70 -0.09 -6.77 -8.11
CA ARG A 70 0.88 -7.73 -8.67
C ARG A 70 0.29 -8.66 -9.70
N PHE A 71 -1.03 -8.81 -9.78
CA PHE A 71 -1.66 -9.71 -10.74
C PHE A 71 -2.21 -8.91 -11.92
N LYS A 72 -1.62 -9.12 -13.10
CA LYS A 72 -2.02 -8.47 -14.33
C LYS A 72 -2.47 -9.52 -15.35
N TYR A 73 -3.59 -9.26 -16.02
CA TYR A 73 -4.01 -10.07 -17.16
C TYR A 73 -3.12 -9.73 -18.36
N VAL A 74 -2.52 -10.74 -18.96
CA VAL A 74 -1.67 -10.61 -20.14
C VAL A 74 -2.42 -11.23 -21.31
N GLU A 75 -2.93 -10.40 -22.22
CA GLU A 75 -3.76 -10.83 -23.36
C GLU A 75 -3.05 -11.84 -24.24
N GLN A 76 -1.76 -11.62 -24.53
CA GLN A 76 -0.94 -12.52 -25.34
C GLN A 76 -0.83 -13.93 -24.77
N LEU A 77 -0.95 -14.08 -23.44
CA LEU A 77 -0.89 -15.36 -22.74
C LEU A 77 -2.28 -15.86 -22.32
N SER A 78 -3.33 -15.07 -22.53
CA SER A 78 -4.72 -15.33 -22.13
C SER A 78 -4.84 -15.76 -20.66
N ARG A 79 -4.01 -15.20 -19.77
CA ARG A 79 -3.98 -15.54 -18.34
C ARG A 79 -3.49 -14.39 -17.47
N TYR A 80 -3.82 -14.47 -16.18
CA TYR A 80 -3.19 -13.62 -15.18
C TYR A 80 -1.77 -14.07 -14.90
N THR A 81 -0.86 -13.10 -14.81
CA THR A 81 0.54 -13.30 -14.47
C THR A 81 0.89 -12.48 -13.25
N LYS A 82 1.66 -13.05 -12.33
CA LYS A 82 2.17 -12.32 -11.18
C LYS A 82 3.37 -11.48 -11.61
N LEU A 83 3.30 -10.18 -11.30
CA LEU A 83 4.41 -9.25 -11.44
C LEU A 83 5.30 -9.37 -10.20
N SER A 84 6.28 -10.27 -10.26
CA SER A 84 7.21 -10.52 -9.15
C SER A 84 8.31 -9.46 -9.05
N TYR A 85 8.12 -8.29 -9.66
CA TYR A 85 9.05 -7.18 -9.68
C TYR A 85 9.47 -6.76 -8.27
N ARG A 86 10.73 -6.33 -8.13
CA ARG A 86 11.23 -5.76 -6.89
C ARG A 86 10.58 -4.39 -6.66
N VAL A 87 9.87 -4.27 -5.55
CA VAL A 87 9.26 -3.02 -5.09
C VAL A 87 9.76 -2.73 -3.68
N LEU A 88 10.55 -1.70 -3.54
CA LEU A 88 11.07 -1.24 -2.26
C LEU A 88 9.98 -0.53 -1.46
N PHE A 89 9.84 -0.88 -0.20
CA PHE A 89 8.96 -0.19 0.73
C PHE A 89 9.69 0.12 2.05
N PRO A 90 9.60 1.35 2.54
CA PRO A 90 10.32 1.77 3.74
C PRO A 90 9.58 1.35 5.01
N LEU A 91 10.29 1.28 6.13
CA LEU A 91 9.68 1.09 7.46
C LEU A 91 8.90 2.33 7.93
N GLU A 92 9.27 3.52 7.45
CA GLU A 92 8.58 4.78 7.72
C GLU A 92 8.11 5.40 6.40
N LEU A 93 6.85 5.81 6.34
CA LEU A 93 6.25 6.37 5.14
C LEU A 93 5.58 7.71 5.45
N ARG A 94 5.77 8.67 4.55
CA ARG A 94 4.99 9.91 4.48
C ARG A 94 4.28 9.95 3.13
N LEU A 95 2.97 10.20 3.14
CA LEU A 95 2.23 10.43 1.90
C LEU A 95 2.48 11.86 1.42
N PHE A 96 2.79 12.00 0.13
CA PHE A 96 3.00 13.31 -0.51
C PHE A 96 1.85 13.70 -1.45
N ASN A 97 1.00 12.74 -1.83
CA ASN A 97 -0.16 12.92 -2.69
C ASN A 97 -1.41 13.36 -1.92
N VAL A 98 -1.21 14.24 -0.95
CA VAL A 98 -2.24 14.71 -0.03
C VAL A 98 -2.88 15.98 -0.58
N SER A 99 -4.18 16.15 -0.34
CA SER A 99 -4.92 17.35 -0.73
C SER A 99 -4.44 18.56 0.08
N ASP A 100 -4.57 19.75 -0.53
CA ASP A 100 -4.09 20.99 0.10
C ASP A 100 -4.91 21.38 1.34
N ASP A 101 -6.15 20.91 1.44
CA ASP A 101 -7.08 21.11 2.56
C ASP A 101 -7.07 19.96 3.59
N ALA A 102 -6.21 18.97 3.42
CA ALA A 102 -6.14 17.84 4.34
C ALA A 102 -5.54 18.24 5.71
N VAL A 103 -6.12 17.68 6.77
CA VAL A 103 -5.59 17.80 8.13
C VAL A 103 -4.38 16.87 8.31
N ASN A 104 -3.34 17.33 9.01
CA ASN A 104 -2.12 16.58 9.30
C ASN A 104 -1.42 16.06 8.02
N ARG A 105 -1.22 16.92 7.04
CA ARG A 105 -0.59 16.59 5.74
C ARG A 105 0.78 15.90 5.86
N ASP A 106 1.51 16.19 6.94
CA ASP A 106 2.83 15.65 7.24
C ASP A 106 2.81 14.40 8.13
N ARG A 107 1.62 13.76 8.29
CA ARG A 107 1.48 12.56 9.10
C ARG A 107 2.47 11.49 8.68
N LEU A 108 3.22 10.98 9.66
CA LEU A 108 4.13 9.85 9.50
C LEU A 108 3.41 8.54 9.80
N TYR A 109 3.78 7.54 9.05
CA TYR A 109 3.29 6.18 9.18
C TYR A 109 4.44 5.22 9.42
N ASP A 110 4.26 4.27 10.33
CA ASP A 110 5.19 3.17 10.56
C ASP A 110 4.62 1.89 9.94
N LEU A 111 5.46 1.14 9.22
CA LEU A 111 5.08 -0.18 8.72
C LEU A 111 4.78 -1.09 9.91
N CYS A 112 3.57 -1.66 9.96
CA CYS A 112 3.13 -2.52 11.05
C CYS A 112 2.83 -3.95 10.60
N ALA A 113 2.49 -4.17 9.33
CA ALA A 113 2.33 -5.52 8.81
C ALA A 113 2.55 -5.58 7.28
N VAL A 114 2.95 -6.77 6.81
CA VAL A 114 3.13 -7.10 5.40
C VAL A 114 2.46 -8.43 5.12
N VAL A 115 1.47 -8.45 4.25
CA VAL A 115 0.94 -9.71 3.69
C VAL A 115 1.77 -10.06 2.46
N VAL A 116 2.31 -11.25 2.45
CA VAL A 116 3.18 -11.79 1.40
C VAL A 116 2.45 -12.89 0.66
N HIS A 117 2.48 -12.86 -0.65
CA HIS A 117 1.99 -13.95 -1.48
C HIS A 117 3.16 -14.81 -1.96
N CYS A 118 3.11 -16.10 -1.66
CA CYS A 118 4.06 -17.14 -2.08
C CYS A 118 3.46 -17.90 -3.25
N GLY A 119 4.06 -17.80 -4.43
CA GLY A 119 3.55 -18.46 -5.64
C GLY A 119 3.58 -17.58 -6.89
N SER A 120 3.35 -18.17 -8.05
CA SER A 120 3.49 -17.51 -9.36
C SER A 120 2.16 -17.12 -10.00
N THR A 121 1.03 -17.60 -9.49
CA THR A 121 -0.30 -17.37 -10.08
C THR A 121 -1.32 -16.97 -9.03
N PRO A 122 -2.40 -16.25 -9.39
CA PRO A 122 -3.41 -15.82 -8.42
C PRO A 122 -4.20 -16.97 -7.80
N ASN A 123 -4.35 -18.07 -8.52
CA ASN A 123 -5.21 -19.20 -8.11
C ASN A 123 -4.42 -20.33 -7.43
N ARG A 124 -3.10 -20.19 -7.30
CA ARG A 124 -2.20 -21.17 -6.66
C ARG A 124 -1.14 -20.41 -5.91
N GLY A 125 -1.04 -20.67 -4.65
CA GLY A 125 -0.06 -20.03 -3.79
C GLY A 125 -0.47 -20.14 -2.35
N HIS A 126 0.28 -19.48 -1.52
CA HIS A 126 0.12 -19.43 -0.09
C HIS A 126 0.31 -18.00 0.38
N TYR A 127 -0.29 -17.65 1.48
CA TYR A 127 -0.12 -16.34 2.09
C TYR A 127 0.53 -16.49 3.46
N ILE A 128 1.57 -15.72 3.69
CA ILE A 128 2.19 -15.53 4.99
C ILE A 128 2.07 -14.07 5.39
N THR A 129 2.20 -13.78 6.66
CA THR A 129 2.08 -12.41 7.16
C THR A 129 3.21 -12.10 8.11
N VAL A 130 3.83 -10.94 7.94
CA VAL A 130 4.83 -10.41 8.86
C VAL A 130 4.19 -9.25 9.62
N VAL A 131 4.25 -9.28 10.95
CA VAL A 131 3.61 -8.28 11.83
C VAL A 131 4.61 -7.74 12.83
N LYS A 132 4.63 -6.44 13.01
CA LYS A 132 5.40 -5.78 14.05
C LYS A 132 4.65 -5.87 15.38
N SER A 133 5.23 -6.57 16.33
CA SER A 133 4.73 -6.68 17.71
C SER A 133 5.76 -6.09 18.67
N HIS A 134 5.46 -4.89 19.19
CA HIS A 134 6.38 -4.13 20.04
C HIS A 134 7.77 -3.94 19.39
N ALA A 135 8.82 -4.55 19.95
CA ALA A 135 10.18 -4.47 19.45
C ALA A 135 10.56 -5.58 18.45
N PHE A 136 9.64 -6.49 18.13
CA PHE A 136 9.91 -7.68 17.32
C PHE A 136 9.10 -7.68 16.04
N TRP A 137 9.59 -8.40 15.04
CA TRP A 137 8.84 -8.81 13.88
C TRP A 137 8.54 -10.30 13.98
N LEU A 138 7.28 -10.66 13.76
CA LEU A 138 6.77 -12.02 13.80
C LEU A 138 6.28 -12.41 12.42
N LEU A 139 6.74 -13.55 11.93
CA LEU A 139 6.24 -14.21 10.74
C LEU A 139 5.15 -15.20 11.15
N PHE A 140 4.01 -15.12 10.51
CA PHE A 140 2.90 -16.05 10.66
C PHE A 140 2.76 -16.83 9.35
N ASP A 141 2.89 -18.14 9.46
CA ASP A 141 2.69 -19.10 8.37
C ASP A 141 1.74 -20.19 8.88
N ASP A 142 0.45 -20.00 8.63
CA ASP A 142 -0.65 -20.77 9.23
C ASP A 142 -0.49 -20.85 10.77
N ASP A 143 -0.26 -22.04 11.30
CA ASP A 143 -0.10 -22.29 12.75
C ASP A 143 1.34 -22.02 13.27
N ILE A 144 2.27 -21.70 12.37
CA ILE A 144 3.68 -21.46 12.72
C ILE A 144 3.88 -19.96 12.95
N VAL A 145 4.51 -19.63 14.07
CA VAL A 145 4.87 -18.25 14.42
C VAL A 145 6.34 -18.19 14.76
N ASP A 146 7.10 -17.47 13.93
CA ASP A 146 8.54 -17.31 14.11
C ASP A 146 8.92 -15.84 14.33
N LYS A 147 9.92 -15.62 15.15
CA LYS A 147 10.54 -14.30 15.28
C LYS A 147 11.57 -14.13 14.18
N ILE A 148 11.43 -13.03 13.42
CA ILE A 148 12.38 -12.70 12.35
C ILE A 148 13.15 -11.41 12.64
N ASP A 149 14.30 -11.28 11.98
CA ASP A 149 15.07 -10.05 11.98
C ASP A 149 14.38 -9.01 11.04
N PRO A 150 14.36 -7.73 11.39
CA PRO A 150 13.84 -6.67 10.50
C PRO A 150 14.46 -6.67 9.10
N VAL A 151 15.71 -7.09 8.95
CA VAL A 151 16.39 -7.20 7.64
C VAL A 151 15.70 -8.22 6.73
N THR A 152 15.11 -9.28 7.28
CA THR A 152 14.36 -10.30 6.53
C THR A 152 13.16 -9.72 5.76
N ILE A 153 12.64 -8.55 6.18
CA ILE A 153 11.56 -7.86 5.47
C ILE A 153 11.97 -7.51 4.02
N GLU A 154 13.26 -7.28 3.78
CA GLU A 154 13.78 -6.98 2.45
C GLU A 154 13.66 -8.15 1.46
N ASP A 155 13.60 -9.38 1.97
CA ASP A 155 13.40 -10.58 1.15
C ASP A 155 12.04 -10.57 0.45
N PHE A 156 11.07 -9.84 1.01
CA PHE A 156 9.72 -9.71 0.46
C PHE A 156 9.54 -8.55 -0.53
N PHE A 157 10.59 -7.80 -0.84
CA PHE A 157 10.51 -6.77 -1.86
C PHE A 157 10.19 -7.34 -3.25
N GLY A 158 10.54 -8.59 -3.51
CA GLY A 158 10.37 -9.28 -4.78
C GLY A 158 11.70 -9.48 -5.52
N LEU A 159 11.62 -10.04 -6.72
CA LEU A 159 12.78 -10.46 -7.50
C LEU A 159 13.53 -9.26 -8.09
N SER A 160 14.85 -9.20 -7.87
CA SER A 160 15.75 -8.32 -8.63
C SER A 160 16.23 -9.01 -9.91
N GLU A 161 16.60 -8.23 -10.93
CA GLU A 161 17.05 -8.75 -12.24
C GLU A 161 18.30 -9.63 -12.15
N CYS A 162 19.12 -9.45 -11.12
CA CYS A 162 20.40 -10.14 -10.95
C CYS A 162 20.37 -11.36 -10.01
N GLY A 163 19.23 -11.69 -9.43
CA GLY A 163 19.15 -12.70 -8.37
C GLY A 163 18.46 -13.97 -8.82
N VAL A 164 19.18 -15.10 -8.70
CA VAL A 164 18.58 -16.45 -8.65
C VAL A 164 17.88 -16.60 -7.31
N GLN A 165 16.90 -15.77 -7.04
CA GLN A 165 16.01 -16.02 -5.91
C GLN A 165 15.00 -17.08 -6.32
N LYS A 166 15.08 -18.24 -5.67
CA LYS A 166 14.15 -19.36 -5.85
C LYS A 166 12.75 -19.07 -5.32
N ASN A 167 12.55 -17.95 -4.62
CA ASN A 167 11.33 -17.68 -3.90
C ASN A 167 10.43 -16.75 -4.69
N SER A 168 9.24 -17.24 -5.01
CA SER A 168 8.15 -16.47 -5.61
C SER A 168 7.41 -15.60 -4.58
N GLU A 169 8.02 -15.39 -3.42
CA GLU A 169 7.49 -14.62 -2.30
C GLU A 169 7.66 -13.13 -2.58
N SER A 170 6.57 -12.40 -2.43
CA SER A 170 6.62 -10.94 -2.57
C SER A 170 5.49 -10.27 -1.82
N ALA A 171 5.76 -9.12 -1.23
CA ALA A 171 4.76 -8.31 -0.56
C ALA A 171 3.58 -8.02 -1.48
N TYR A 172 2.37 -8.22 -0.96
CA TYR A 172 1.11 -8.07 -1.65
C TYR A 172 0.27 -6.94 -1.08
N ILE A 173 0.15 -6.87 0.25
CA ILE A 173 -0.49 -5.75 0.96
C ILE A 173 0.45 -5.27 2.04
N LEU A 174 0.63 -3.95 2.12
CA LEU A 174 1.39 -3.28 3.17
C LEU A 174 0.42 -2.54 4.10
N PHE A 175 0.60 -2.69 5.40
CA PHE A 175 -0.14 -1.93 6.40
C PHE A 175 0.79 -0.96 7.11
N TYR A 176 0.40 0.30 7.10
CA TYR A 176 1.10 1.38 7.77
C TYR A 176 0.20 2.02 8.82
N GLN A 177 0.67 2.10 10.04
CA GLN A 177 -0.05 2.73 11.15
C GLN A 177 0.42 4.16 11.35
N ALA A 178 -0.52 5.09 11.50
CA ALA A 178 -0.20 6.47 11.85
C ALA A 178 0.49 6.54 13.22
N ARG A 179 1.57 7.29 13.31
CA ARG A 179 2.41 7.36 14.52
C ARG A 179 1.68 8.00 15.71
N ASP A 180 0.80 8.95 15.46
CA ASP A 180 -0.04 9.61 16.44
C ASP A 180 -1.15 8.69 17.00
N ALA A 181 -1.62 7.71 16.23
CA ALA A 181 -2.62 6.73 16.68
C ALA A 181 -2.10 5.80 17.80
N ALA A 182 -0.80 5.56 17.85
CA ALA A 182 -0.18 4.71 18.87
C ALA A 182 -0.19 5.34 20.28
N ILE A 183 -0.41 6.65 20.37
CA ILE A 183 -0.42 7.39 21.65
C ILE A 183 -1.80 7.33 22.32
N GLU A 184 -2.88 7.26 21.52
CA GLU A 184 -4.25 7.27 22.05
C GLU A 184 -4.70 5.91 22.64
N ASN A 185 -4.00 4.84 22.33
CA ASN A 185 -4.34 3.47 22.80
C ASN A 185 -3.63 3.03 24.09
N LYS A 186 -3.06 3.94 24.88
CA LYS A 186 -2.67 3.60 26.25
C LYS A 186 -3.95 3.52 27.11
N PRO A 187 -4.33 2.34 27.65
CA PRO A 187 -5.46 2.27 28.56
C PRO A 187 -5.15 3.18 29.75
N ASN A 188 -6.06 4.11 30.05
CA ASN A 188 -6.05 4.85 31.31
C ASN A 188 -6.08 3.81 32.45
N MET A 189 -4.92 3.55 33.06
CA MET A 189 -4.91 2.86 34.34
C MET A 189 -5.61 3.75 35.35
N PRO A 190 -6.65 3.27 36.04
CA PRO A 190 -7.25 4.05 37.11
C PRO A 190 -6.19 4.30 38.18
N ASN A 191 -6.00 5.56 38.52
CA ASN A 191 -5.21 5.98 39.69
C ASN A 191 -5.83 5.37 40.93
N THR A 192 -5.30 4.25 41.40
CA THR A 192 -5.56 3.75 42.74
C THR A 192 -4.67 4.53 43.72
N ASN A 193 -5.04 5.76 44.00
CA ASN A 193 -4.66 6.41 45.26
C ASN A 193 -5.68 5.99 46.32
N ALA A 194 -5.45 4.88 46.96
CA ALA A 194 -6.05 4.57 48.25
C ALA A 194 -5.14 5.17 49.32
N SER A 195 -5.60 6.27 49.90
CA SER A 195 -5.07 6.80 51.15
C SER A 195 -5.50 5.88 52.29
N ILE A 196 -4.55 5.50 53.13
CA ILE A 196 -4.76 5.10 54.53
C ILE A 196 -4.11 6.19 55.39
#